data_bf3ecdec0de84d8484b7e9c931444c51
#
_entry.id   bf3ecdec0de84d8484b7e9c931444c51
#
_cell.length_a   1.000
_cell.length_b   1.000
_cell.length_c   1.000
_cell.angle_alpha   90.00
_cell.angle_beta   90.00
_cell.angle_gamma   90.00
#
_symmetry.space_group_name_H-M   'P 1'
#
loop_
_entity.id
_entity.type
_entity.pdbx_description
1 polymer ?
#
loop_
_entity_poly.entity_id
_entity_poly.type
_entity_poly.pdbx_seq_one_letter_code
_entity_poly.pdbx_strand_id
1 'polypeptide(L)'
;MQEKIGPLNGIRILEFGSFIAGPFAGQILADMGADVVKIEPLSGDPWRTASRIMENEGRGFITLNRGTRSLCIDLKKSKSKEILSQLIKTSDAVISNNRPDTSKKLSIDYKSISKQNPSIIYVEITGYGPKGPRSKDPGFDLIMQGYTGAVATEGKLFNGQPEVITSSSYIDFATAYAAASGVMAGIIRRYKTGKGGNISTSLLSNALAMQSLHLVEVEEYPTPQFKWTFEEKPVLESSGASFEDIMSSYKEKTRHPLYHCYYRAYMTKDGGINLGTLADHAKERLIDYMGINDPRIRDKNYNFESDEAKKTSEIMIKKFELFFKSKTTKDLIQNLRERDIPCEPIKFIKELLGDQQALDNNYIIDLKHSNGFRYKSAGPVLQFTEDDDSNFISSPSLGEHTEEILSEIGFTKEKIKKFKDLEIIK
;
A
#
# COMPACT_ATOMS: atom_id res chain seq x y z
N MET A 1 -30.49 -8.22 0.86
CA MET A 1 -29.00 -8.24 1.01
C MET A 1 -28.56 -9.65 1.31
N GLN A 2 -27.54 -10.16 0.64
CA GLN A 2 -26.82 -11.34 1.12
C GLN A 2 -26.20 -10.96 2.48
N GLU A 3 -26.41 -11.80 3.48
CA GLU A 3 -25.82 -11.61 4.80
C GLU A 3 -24.29 -11.65 4.63
N LYS A 4 -23.61 -10.55 4.94
CA LYS A 4 -22.15 -10.51 4.88
C LYS A 4 -21.62 -11.31 6.07
N ILE A 5 -20.88 -12.35 5.78
CA ILE A 5 -20.20 -13.18 6.79
C ILE A 5 -18.88 -12.50 7.14
N GLY A 6 -18.52 -12.49 8.42
CA GLY A 6 -17.23 -11.95 8.86
C GLY A 6 -17.31 -11.17 10.18
N PRO A 7 -16.16 -10.91 10.81
CA PRO A 7 -16.10 -10.33 12.17
C PRO A 7 -16.63 -8.89 12.25
N LEU A 8 -16.78 -8.20 11.12
CA LEU A 8 -17.32 -6.84 11.06
C LEU A 8 -18.77 -6.79 10.56
N ASN A 9 -19.47 -7.94 10.51
CA ASN A 9 -20.89 -7.94 10.19
C ASN A 9 -21.68 -7.02 11.15
N GLY A 10 -22.60 -6.23 10.61
CA GLY A 10 -23.37 -5.24 11.35
C GLY A 10 -22.64 -3.91 11.62
N ILE A 11 -21.37 -3.75 11.20
CA ILE A 11 -20.64 -2.49 11.28
C ILE A 11 -20.80 -1.73 9.96
N ARG A 12 -21.35 -0.51 10.03
CA ARG A 12 -21.49 0.39 8.87
C ARG A 12 -20.43 1.46 8.85
N ILE A 13 -19.75 1.59 7.72
CA ILE A 13 -18.61 2.52 7.51
C ILE A 13 -18.92 3.45 6.33
N LEU A 14 -18.80 4.76 6.53
CA LEU A 14 -18.83 5.73 5.45
C LEU A 14 -17.40 5.99 4.94
N GLU A 15 -17.18 5.78 3.68
CA GLU A 15 -15.89 6.02 3.04
C GLU A 15 -15.99 7.27 2.15
N PHE A 16 -15.34 8.38 2.58
CA PHE A 16 -15.21 9.65 1.86
C PHE A 16 -13.81 9.74 1.27
N GLY A 17 -13.46 8.81 0.40
CA GLY A 17 -12.12 8.75 -0.15
C GLY A 17 -12.08 8.65 -1.66
N SER A 18 -10.88 8.85 -2.19
CA SER A 18 -10.58 8.66 -3.60
C SER A 18 -9.18 8.07 -3.76
N PHE A 19 -8.88 7.60 -4.95
CA PHE A 19 -7.61 6.99 -5.31
C PHE A 19 -7.37 5.64 -4.60
N ILE A 20 -6.40 5.55 -3.64
CA ILE A 20 -5.92 4.28 -3.10
C ILE A 20 -6.17 4.15 -1.60
N ALA A 21 -5.57 5.00 -0.77
CA ALA A 21 -5.46 4.77 0.67
C ALA A 21 -6.82 4.62 1.39
N GLY A 22 -7.78 5.50 1.14
CA GLY A 22 -9.14 5.40 1.68
C GLY A 22 -9.92 4.21 1.11
N PRO A 23 -10.05 4.12 -0.23
CA PRO A 23 -10.76 3.02 -0.88
C PRO A 23 -10.24 1.63 -0.51
N PHE A 24 -8.94 1.41 -0.52
CA PHE A 24 -8.39 0.12 -0.16
C PHE A 24 -8.59 -0.22 1.32
N ALA A 25 -8.54 0.77 2.23
CA ALA A 25 -8.94 0.55 3.62
C ALA A 25 -10.42 0.12 3.73
N GLY A 26 -11.31 0.77 2.97
CA GLY A 26 -12.71 0.38 2.84
C GLY A 26 -12.87 -1.04 2.33
N GLN A 27 -12.13 -1.42 1.29
CA GLN A 27 -12.14 -2.78 0.74
C GLN A 27 -11.71 -3.83 1.77
N ILE A 28 -10.61 -3.61 2.50
CA ILE A 28 -10.14 -4.52 3.56
C ILE A 28 -11.24 -4.76 4.59
N LEU A 29 -11.95 -3.71 5.01
CA LEU A 29 -13.02 -3.81 6.00
C LEU A 29 -14.28 -4.47 5.41
N ALA A 30 -14.58 -4.23 4.12
CA ALA A 30 -15.66 -4.90 3.41
C ALA A 30 -15.40 -6.40 3.24
N ASP A 31 -14.16 -6.81 2.96
CA ASP A 31 -13.73 -8.21 2.91
C ASP A 31 -13.91 -8.91 4.28
N MET A 32 -13.87 -8.18 5.39
CA MET A 32 -14.16 -8.66 6.74
C MET A 32 -15.65 -8.56 7.14
N GLY A 33 -16.54 -8.30 6.22
CA GLY A 33 -17.99 -8.29 6.43
C GLY A 33 -18.60 -6.93 6.78
N ALA A 34 -17.84 -5.83 6.85
CA ALA A 34 -18.39 -4.50 7.09
C ALA A 34 -19.31 -4.03 5.94
N ASP A 35 -20.35 -3.27 6.29
CA ASP A 35 -21.16 -2.54 5.32
C ASP A 35 -20.47 -1.20 4.97
N VAL A 36 -19.60 -1.22 3.97
CA VAL A 36 -18.85 -0.02 3.55
C VAL A 36 -19.61 0.71 2.47
N VAL A 37 -20.08 1.91 2.79
CA VAL A 37 -20.76 2.82 1.88
C VAL A 37 -19.75 3.86 1.38
N LYS A 38 -19.35 3.72 0.11
CA LYS A 38 -18.51 4.69 -0.57
C LYS A 38 -19.34 5.87 -1.03
N ILE A 39 -19.03 7.06 -0.53
CA ILE A 39 -19.70 8.31 -0.89
C ILE A 39 -18.95 8.96 -2.04
N GLU A 40 -19.59 9.03 -3.19
CA GLU A 40 -19.01 9.56 -4.42
C GLU A 40 -19.70 10.83 -4.90
N PRO A 41 -18.97 11.79 -5.50
CA PRO A 41 -19.61 12.87 -6.25
C PRO A 41 -20.37 12.32 -7.47
N LEU A 42 -21.24 13.12 -8.09
CA LEU A 42 -22.00 12.69 -9.28
C LEU A 42 -21.12 12.28 -10.48
N SER A 43 -19.88 12.76 -10.50
CA SER A 43 -18.86 12.38 -11.48
C SER A 43 -18.11 11.08 -11.13
N GLY A 44 -18.31 10.55 -9.93
CA GLY A 44 -17.57 9.39 -9.41
C GLY A 44 -16.17 9.69 -8.88
N ASP A 45 -15.55 8.67 -8.33
CA ASP A 45 -14.14 8.68 -7.94
C ASP A 45 -13.27 8.90 -9.20
N PRO A 46 -12.23 9.75 -9.16
CA PRO A 46 -11.32 9.95 -10.29
C PRO A 46 -10.72 8.65 -10.85
N TRP A 47 -10.56 7.62 -10.02
CA TRP A 47 -10.05 6.31 -10.43
C TRP A 47 -11.00 5.49 -11.28
N ARG A 48 -12.27 5.87 -11.39
CA ARG A 48 -13.21 5.31 -12.37
C ARG A 48 -12.77 5.59 -13.82
N THR A 49 -11.94 6.61 -14.04
CA THR A 49 -11.37 6.93 -15.36
C THR A 49 -9.98 6.35 -15.58
N ALA A 50 -9.29 5.90 -14.52
CA ALA A 50 -7.94 5.35 -14.60
C ALA A 50 -7.93 3.96 -15.27
N SER A 51 -7.18 3.82 -16.37
CA SER A 51 -7.16 2.61 -17.21
C SER A 51 -8.58 2.15 -17.59
N ARG A 52 -9.34 3.06 -18.18
CA ARG A 52 -10.77 2.93 -18.49
C ARG A 52 -11.08 1.64 -19.24
N ILE A 53 -12.11 0.91 -18.80
CA ILE A 53 -12.66 -0.30 -19.43
C ILE A 53 -13.91 0.09 -20.22
N MET A 54 -14.82 0.82 -19.57
CA MET A 54 -16.05 1.37 -20.12
C MET A 54 -16.41 2.66 -19.39
N GLU A 55 -17.57 3.24 -19.71
CA GLU A 55 -18.03 4.46 -19.06
C GLU A 55 -18.16 4.24 -17.53
N ASN A 56 -17.55 5.13 -16.75
CA ASN A 56 -17.49 5.10 -15.27
C ASN A 56 -16.86 3.83 -14.65
N GLU A 57 -16.17 3.00 -15.44
CA GLU A 57 -15.47 1.82 -14.95
C GLU A 57 -14.03 1.79 -15.43
N GLY A 58 -13.10 1.98 -14.48
CA GLY A 58 -11.66 1.91 -14.68
C GLY A 58 -11.02 0.79 -13.88
N ARG A 59 -9.92 0.20 -14.41
CA ARG A 59 -9.16 -0.83 -13.69
C ARG A 59 -8.69 -0.36 -12.32
N GLY A 60 -8.31 0.91 -12.18
CA GLY A 60 -7.93 1.49 -10.90
C GLY A 60 -9.04 1.38 -9.85
N PHE A 61 -10.28 1.70 -10.25
CA PHE A 61 -11.42 1.65 -9.33
C PHE A 61 -11.80 0.22 -8.94
N ILE A 62 -11.98 -0.68 -9.92
CA ILE A 62 -12.45 -2.04 -9.64
C ILE A 62 -11.48 -2.86 -8.79
N THR A 63 -10.20 -2.49 -8.78
CA THR A 63 -9.16 -3.16 -8.00
C THR A 63 -9.23 -2.84 -6.51
N LEU A 64 -9.77 -1.67 -6.14
CA LEU A 64 -9.65 -1.09 -4.79
C LEU A 64 -10.99 -0.85 -4.09
N ASN A 65 -12.12 -1.30 -4.69
CA ASN A 65 -13.46 -1.02 -4.16
C ASN A 65 -14.35 -2.26 -4.12
N ARG A 66 -13.76 -3.46 -4.13
CA ARG A 66 -14.50 -4.72 -4.01
C ARG A 66 -15.31 -4.76 -2.71
N GLY A 67 -16.52 -5.29 -2.79
CA GLY A 67 -17.39 -5.49 -1.62
C GLY A 67 -17.99 -4.22 -1.02
N THR A 68 -17.66 -3.03 -1.56
CA THR A 68 -18.26 -1.77 -1.11
C THR A 68 -19.59 -1.50 -1.82
N ARG A 69 -20.38 -0.57 -1.29
CA ARG A 69 -21.61 -0.07 -1.92
C ARG A 69 -21.43 1.39 -2.32
N SER A 70 -21.75 1.74 -3.58
CA SER A 70 -21.63 3.11 -4.09
C SER A 70 -22.90 3.91 -3.83
N LEU A 71 -22.76 5.04 -3.16
CA LEU A 71 -23.79 6.09 -3.01
C LEU A 71 -23.28 7.36 -3.68
N CYS A 72 -23.98 7.80 -4.71
CA CYS A 72 -23.62 8.96 -5.51
C CYS A 72 -24.40 10.20 -5.07
N ILE A 73 -23.69 11.23 -4.55
CA ILE A 73 -24.33 12.41 -3.95
C ILE A 73 -23.51 13.69 -4.12
N ASP A 74 -24.15 14.78 -4.49
CA ASP A 74 -23.55 16.12 -4.49
C ASP A 74 -23.63 16.77 -3.10
N LEU A 75 -22.57 16.61 -2.31
CA LEU A 75 -22.46 17.19 -0.97
C LEU A 75 -22.39 18.74 -0.95
N LYS A 76 -22.25 19.40 -2.09
CA LYS A 76 -22.27 20.88 -2.18
C LYS A 76 -23.69 21.44 -2.14
N LYS A 77 -24.69 20.65 -2.52
CA LYS A 77 -26.09 21.07 -2.50
C LYS A 77 -26.64 21.05 -1.07
N SER A 78 -27.34 22.10 -0.67
CA SER A 78 -27.83 22.26 0.72
C SER A 78 -28.74 21.12 1.21
N LYS A 79 -29.56 20.56 0.30
CA LYS A 79 -30.46 19.44 0.61
C LYS A 79 -29.74 18.10 0.82
N SER A 80 -28.51 17.94 0.37
CA SER A 80 -27.71 16.74 0.64
C SER A 80 -27.38 16.57 2.13
N LYS A 81 -27.44 17.67 2.91
CA LYS A 81 -27.19 17.64 4.36
C LYS A 81 -28.19 16.75 5.10
N GLU A 82 -29.41 16.64 4.60
CA GLU A 82 -30.42 15.77 5.17
C GLU A 82 -30.04 14.31 5.04
N ILE A 83 -29.57 13.91 3.86
CA ILE A 83 -29.07 12.56 3.57
C ILE A 83 -27.83 12.28 4.42
N LEU A 84 -26.86 13.20 4.38
CA LEU A 84 -25.62 13.06 5.14
C LEU A 84 -25.88 12.90 6.65
N SER A 85 -26.82 13.65 7.20
CA SER A 85 -27.19 13.55 8.62
C SER A 85 -27.74 12.17 8.99
N GLN A 86 -28.58 11.57 8.15
CA GLN A 86 -29.11 10.23 8.42
C GLN A 86 -28.02 9.17 8.29
N LEU A 87 -27.16 9.26 7.27
CA LEU A 87 -25.99 8.37 7.10
C LEU A 87 -25.10 8.42 8.34
N ILE A 88 -24.74 9.60 8.84
CA ILE A 88 -23.88 9.74 10.02
C ILE A 88 -24.50 9.10 11.26
N LYS A 89 -25.80 9.27 11.49
CA LYS A 89 -26.50 8.71 12.65
C LYS A 89 -26.58 7.19 12.65
N THR A 90 -26.59 6.58 11.46
CA THR A 90 -26.72 5.13 11.27
C THR A 90 -25.38 4.44 11.00
N SER A 91 -24.27 5.15 11.16
CA SER A 91 -22.92 4.61 10.86
C SER A 91 -22.06 4.50 12.11
N ASP A 92 -21.16 3.56 12.09
CA ASP A 92 -20.23 3.23 13.17
C ASP A 92 -18.88 3.92 13.01
N ALA A 93 -18.42 4.03 11.76
CA ALA A 93 -17.14 4.62 11.45
C ALA A 93 -17.18 5.45 10.17
N VAL A 94 -16.19 6.33 10.05
CA VAL A 94 -15.90 7.12 8.86
C VAL A 94 -14.42 6.96 8.52
N ILE A 95 -14.12 6.78 7.24
CA ILE A 95 -12.77 6.90 6.66
C ILE A 95 -12.78 8.08 5.71
N SER A 96 -11.81 8.97 5.82
CA SER A 96 -11.67 10.10 4.89
C SER A 96 -10.21 10.35 4.54
N ASN A 97 -9.88 10.38 3.25
CA ASN A 97 -8.60 10.88 2.76
C ASN A 97 -8.74 12.23 2.01
N ASN A 98 -9.83 12.94 2.25
CA ASN A 98 -10.01 14.29 1.75
C ASN A 98 -9.06 15.26 2.45
N ARG A 99 -8.66 16.32 1.74
CA ARG A 99 -7.93 17.43 2.38
C ARG A 99 -8.75 18.03 3.52
N PRO A 100 -8.12 18.42 4.65
CA PRO A 100 -8.83 18.95 5.80
C PRO A 100 -9.77 20.13 5.48
N ASP A 101 -9.37 21.04 4.59
CA ASP A 101 -10.20 22.18 4.18
C ASP A 101 -11.41 21.74 3.34
N THR A 102 -11.28 20.67 2.53
CA THR A 102 -12.40 20.08 1.79
C THR A 102 -13.40 19.43 2.76
N SER A 103 -12.91 18.63 3.70
CA SER A 103 -13.76 17.99 4.72
C SER A 103 -14.55 19.01 5.52
N LYS A 104 -13.92 20.12 5.92
CA LYS A 104 -14.63 21.24 6.61
C LYS A 104 -15.70 21.90 5.75
N LYS A 105 -15.38 22.22 4.48
CA LYS A 105 -16.33 22.84 3.55
C LYS A 105 -17.57 21.96 3.32
N LEU A 106 -17.39 20.64 3.28
CA LEU A 106 -18.45 19.67 3.07
C LEU A 106 -19.15 19.24 4.38
N SER A 107 -18.67 19.71 5.53
CA SER A 107 -19.14 19.32 6.88
C SER A 107 -19.02 17.82 7.17
N ILE A 108 -17.96 17.20 6.61
CA ILE A 108 -17.60 15.79 6.80
C ILE A 108 -16.32 15.63 7.63
N ASP A 109 -15.81 16.68 8.25
CA ASP A 109 -14.73 16.63 9.23
C ASP A 109 -15.20 16.04 10.57
N TYR A 110 -14.27 15.51 11.37
CA TYR A 110 -14.58 14.89 12.66
C TYR A 110 -15.44 15.78 13.58
N LYS A 111 -15.12 17.08 13.66
CA LYS A 111 -15.84 18.02 14.54
C LYS A 111 -17.31 18.19 14.11
N SER A 112 -17.58 18.17 12.83
CA SER A 112 -18.93 18.28 12.26
C SER A 112 -19.72 16.99 12.43
N ILE A 113 -19.10 15.85 12.20
CA ILE A 113 -19.73 14.52 12.28
C ILE A 113 -19.97 14.11 13.73
N SER A 114 -19.00 14.30 14.63
CA SER A 114 -19.11 13.88 16.03
C SER A 114 -20.18 14.64 16.82
N LYS A 115 -20.58 15.83 16.38
CA LYS A 115 -21.74 16.54 16.94
C LYS A 115 -23.07 15.82 16.69
N GLN A 116 -23.17 15.07 15.60
CA GLN A 116 -24.37 14.33 15.21
C GLN A 116 -24.34 12.89 15.71
N ASN A 117 -23.13 12.31 15.81
CA ASN A 117 -22.89 10.97 16.34
C ASN A 117 -21.63 11.01 17.25
N PRO A 118 -21.78 11.24 18.56
CA PRO A 118 -20.66 11.31 19.49
C PRO A 118 -19.85 10.02 19.65
N SER A 119 -20.45 8.88 19.29
CA SER A 119 -19.81 7.57 19.36
C SER A 119 -19.09 7.16 18.06
N ILE A 120 -19.09 8.03 17.05
CA ILE A 120 -18.49 7.74 15.75
C ILE A 120 -16.98 7.53 15.86
N ILE A 121 -16.48 6.55 15.15
CA ILE A 121 -15.04 6.35 14.93
C ILE A 121 -14.69 7.06 13.64
N TYR A 122 -13.77 8.01 13.68
CA TYR A 122 -13.36 8.76 12.50
C TYR A 122 -11.89 8.53 12.23
N VAL A 123 -11.56 7.98 11.06
CA VAL A 123 -10.17 7.79 10.62
C VAL A 123 -9.86 8.80 9.53
N GLU A 124 -8.96 9.73 9.86
CA GLU A 124 -8.47 10.75 8.94
C GLU A 124 -7.12 10.33 8.36
N ILE A 125 -7.06 10.28 7.04
CA ILE A 125 -5.84 10.03 6.26
C ILE A 125 -5.38 11.34 5.64
N THR A 126 -4.14 11.74 5.92
CA THR A 126 -3.56 12.99 5.38
C THR A 126 -2.22 12.70 4.70
N GLY A 127 -1.69 13.65 3.91
CA GLY A 127 -0.35 13.54 3.34
C GLY A 127 0.74 13.60 4.41
N TYR A 128 0.72 14.67 5.21
CA TYR A 128 1.83 15.05 6.11
C TYR A 128 1.48 14.98 7.60
N GLY A 129 0.27 14.57 7.96
CA GLY A 129 -0.19 14.61 9.34
C GLY A 129 -0.97 15.89 9.68
N PRO A 130 -1.66 15.92 10.85
CA PRO A 130 -2.57 17.01 11.22
C PRO A 130 -1.87 18.27 11.74
N LYS A 131 -0.57 18.22 11.99
CA LYS A 131 0.22 19.31 12.59
C LYS A 131 1.42 19.68 11.70
N GLY A 132 2.00 20.83 11.97
CA GLY A 132 3.19 21.32 11.26
C GLY A 132 2.87 22.15 10.01
N PRO A 133 3.90 22.74 9.37
CA PRO A 133 3.73 23.70 8.29
C PRO A 133 3.10 23.10 7.03
N ARG A 134 3.27 21.80 6.82
CA ARG A 134 2.78 21.07 5.65
C ARG A 134 1.44 20.33 5.86
N SER A 135 0.75 20.54 6.98
CA SER A 135 -0.49 19.83 7.32
C SER A 135 -1.63 20.02 6.31
N LYS A 136 -1.55 21.04 5.46
CA LYS A 136 -2.55 21.33 4.40
C LYS A 136 -2.07 20.97 3.00
N ASP A 137 -0.82 20.56 2.87
CA ASP A 137 -0.25 20.25 1.56
C ASP A 137 -0.86 18.96 0.99
N PRO A 138 -0.99 18.87 -0.34
CA PRO A 138 -1.39 17.64 -1.00
C PRO A 138 -0.28 16.59 -0.85
N GLY A 139 -0.67 15.37 -0.48
CA GLY A 139 0.21 14.22 -0.43
C GLY A 139 -0.22 13.16 -1.43
N PHE A 140 0.78 12.59 -2.13
CA PHE A 140 0.64 11.41 -2.98
C PHE A 140 1.81 10.48 -2.72
N ASP A 141 1.64 9.20 -2.97
CA ASP A 141 2.68 8.18 -2.79
C ASP A 141 4.03 8.62 -3.36
N LEU A 142 4.07 8.98 -4.64
CA LEU A 142 5.29 9.38 -5.34
C LEU A 142 6.01 10.58 -4.69
N ILE A 143 5.23 11.54 -4.20
CA ILE A 143 5.79 12.72 -3.51
C ILE A 143 6.42 12.29 -2.19
N MET A 144 5.79 11.35 -1.47
CA MET A 144 6.34 10.81 -0.22
C MET A 144 7.58 9.97 -0.45
N GLN A 145 7.69 9.22 -1.53
CA GLN A 145 8.92 8.50 -1.88
C GLN A 145 10.12 9.46 -1.99
N GLY A 146 9.94 10.60 -2.64
CA GLY A 146 10.97 11.64 -2.70
C GLY A 146 11.23 12.31 -1.34
N TYR A 147 10.15 12.76 -0.69
CA TYR A 147 10.24 13.55 0.54
C TYR A 147 10.85 12.78 1.73
N THR A 148 10.62 11.48 1.81
CA THR A 148 11.13 10.63 2.90
C THR A 148 12.48 9.97 2.60
N GLY A 149 13.10 10.30 1.46
CA GLY A 149 14.42 9.80 1.10
C GLY A 149 14.43 8.40 0.47
N ALA A 150 13.29 7.74 0.28
CA ALA A 150 13.22 6.40 -0.31
C ALA A 150 13.90 6.33 -1.68
N VAL A 151 13.69 7.34 -2.53
CA VAL A 151 14.30 7.43 -3.87
C VAL A 151 15.83 7.51 -3.77
N ALA A 152 16.35 8.33 -2.86
CA ALA A 152 17.80 8.48 -2.67
C ALA A 152 18.42 7.21 -2.06
N THR A 153 17.72 6.58 -1.11
CA THR A 153 18.15 5.32 -0.48
C THR A 153 18.24 4.17 -1.49
N GLU A 154 17.26 4.05 -2.40
CA GLU A 154 17.32 3.09 -3.50
C GLU A 154 18.47 3.39 -4.48
N GLY A 155 18.77 4.67 -4.72
CA GLY A 155 19.90 5.12 -5.53
C GLY A 155 19.88 4.59 -6.96
N LYS A 156 18.69 4.40 -7.54
CA LYS A 156 18.52 3.91 -8.92
C LYS A 156 18.38 5.10 -9.87
N LEU A 157 19.08 5.03 -10.99
CA LEU A 157 18.99 6.01 -12.07
C LEU A 157 18.60 5.29 -13.37
N PHE A 158 17.69 5.90 -14.11
CA PHE A 158 17.35 5.52 -15.48
C PHE A 158 17.55 6.73 -16.40
N ASN A 159 18.44 6.61 -17.38
CA ASN A 159 18.82 7.73 -18.26
C ASN A 159 19.24 8.99 -17.48
N GLY A 160 20.01 8.83 -16.39
CA GLY A 160 20.45 9.96 -15.55
C GLY A 160 19.38 10.60 -14.67
N GLN A 161 18.17 10.04 -14.63
CA GLN A 161 17.07 10.54 -13.79
C GLN A 161 16.82 9.60 -12.61
N PRO A 162 16.53 10.13 -11.39
CA PRO A 162 16.16 9.30 -10.25
C PRO A 162 14.93 8.44 -10.55
N GLU A 163 15.04 7.15 -10.30
CA GLU A 163 13.96 6.21 -10.55
C GLU A 163 13.12 6.00 -9.29
N VAL A 164 11.81 6.08 -9.46
CA VAL A 164 10.82 5.87 -8.40
C VAL A 164 10.16 4.51 -8.53
N ILE A 165 9.59 3.99 -7.45
CA ILE A 165 8.80 2.76 -7.49
C ILE A 165 7.42 3.11 -8.01
N THR A 166 7.12 2.68 -9.24
CA THR A 166 5.83 2.92 -9.92
C THR A 166 4.98 1.66 -10.05
N SER A 167 5.55 0.48 -9.82
CA SER A 167 4.85 -0.80 -9.89
C SER A 167 3.78 -0.96 -8.82
N SER A 168 3.92 -0.24 -7.70
CA SER A 168 2.96 -0.21 -6.60
C SER A 168 3.07 1.13 -5.87
N SER A 169 1.91 1.70 -5.52
CA SER A 169 1.82 2.84 -4.59
C SER A 169 1.93 2.34 -3.15
N TYR A 170 3.08 1.81 -2.79
CA TYR A 170 3.29 1.05 -1.55
C TYR A 170 3.02 1.86 -0.26
N ILE A 171 3.25 3.18 -0.29
CA ILE A 171 2.96 4.08 0.84
C ILE A 171 1.45 4.24 1.02
N ASP A 172 0.70 4.38 -0.09
CA ASP A 172 -0.77 4.43 -0.04
C ASP A 172 -1.33 3.12 0.52
N PHE A 173 -0.83 1.95 0.07
CA PHE A 173 -1.26 0.65 0.59
C PHE A 173 -0.92 0.48 2.07
N ALA A 174 0.28 0.84 2.52
CA ALA A 174 0.65 0.83 3.94
C ALA A 174 -0.29 1.72 4.76
N THR A 175 -0.63 2.90 4.23
CA THR A 175 -1.55 3.84 4.88
C THR A 175 -2.97 3.28 4.94
N ALA A 176 -3.42 2.54 3.93
CA ALA A 176 -4.71 1.86 3.95
C ALA A 176 -4.79 0.78 5.03
N TYR A 177 -3.73 -0.06 5.19
CA TYR A 177 -3.65 -1.02 6.29
C TYR A 177 -3.69 -0.34 7.66
N ALA A 178 -2.96 0.77 7.84
CA ALA A 178 -2.99 1.56 9.06
C ALA A 178 -4.38 2.15 9.33
N ALA A 179 -5.08 2.63 8.30
CA ALA A 179 -6.43 3.17 8.43
C ALA A 179 -7.46 2.09 8.79
N ALA A 180 -7.41 0.93 8.14
CA ALA A 180 -8.27 -0.22 8.49
C ALA A 180 -8.03 -0.68 9.93
N SER A 181 -6.76 -0.81 10.34
CA SER A 181 -6.40 -1.10 11.74
C SER A 181 -6.91 -0.04 12.71
N GLY A 182 -6.88 1.24 12.30
CA GLY A 182 -7.44 2.35 13.07
C GLY A 182 -8.94 2.19 13.30
N VAL A 183 -9.72 1.81 12.28
CA VAL A 183 -11.16 1.54 12.42
C VAL A 183 -11.39 0.41 13.43
N MET A 184 -10.70 -0.72 13.27
CA MET A 184 -10.83 -1.88 14.18
C MET A 184 -10.46 -1.53 15.62
N ALA A 185 -9.34 -0.82 15.83
CA ALA A 185 -8.94 -0.34 17.15
C ALA A 185 -9.96 0.62 17.76
N GLY A 186 -10.54 1.49 16.93
CA GLY A 186 -11.63 2.38 17.32
C GLY A 186 -12.88 1.62 17.76
N ILE A 187 -13.28 0.57 17.04
CA ILE A 187 -14.40 -0.31 17.39
C ILE A 187 -14.14 -0.98 18.74
N ILE A 188 -12.98 -1.59 18.94
CA ILE A 188 -12.61 -2.23 20.22
C ILE A 188 -12.63 -1.20 21.37
N ARG A 189 -12.07 0.00 21.15
CA ARG A 189 -12.12 1.10 22.14
C ARG A 189 -13.56 1.45 22.48
N ARG A 190 -14.44 1.60 21.48
CA ARG A 190 -15.85 1.92 21.68
C ARG A 190 -16.57 0.84 22.48
N TYR A 191 -16.34 -0.44 22.21
CA TYR A 191 -16.89 -1.54 23.00
C TYR A 191 -16.46 -1.46 24.46
N LYS A 192 -15.21 -1.12 24.73
CA LYS A 192 -14.68 -1.03 26.10
C LYS A 192 -15.10 0.23 26.86
N THR A 193 -15.30 1.35 26.17
CA THR A 193 -15.44 2.67 26.81
C THR A 193 -16.72 3.40 26.48
N GLY A 194 -17.52 2.93 25.54
CA GLY A 194 -18.68 3.63 24.98
C GLY A 194 -18.31 4.84 24.09
N LYS A 195 -17.02 5.14 23.90
CA LYS A 195 -16.57 6.37 23.24
C LYS A 195 -15.96 6.07 21.87
N GLY A 196 -16.41 6.79 20.85
CA GLY A 196 -15.75 6.92 19.57
C GLY A 196 -14.47 7.77 19.65
N GLY A 197 -14.05 8.37 18.54
CA GLY A 197 -12.90 9.28 18.53
C GLY A 197 -12.33 9.54 17.15
N ASN A 198 -11.44 10.54 17.09
CA ASN A 198 -10.67 10.84 15.89
C ASN A 198 -9.34 10.09 15.95
N ILE A 199 -9.05 9.37 14.89
CA ILE A 199 -7.80 8.62 14.67
C ILE A 199 -7.15 9.20 13.43
N SER A 200 -5.89 9.58 13.52
CA SER A 200 -5.17 10.18 12.40
C SER A 200 -4.02 9.27 11.96
N THR A 201 -3.91 9.08 10.65
CA THR A 201 -2.75 8.49 10.00
C THR A 201 -2.32 9.36 8.82
N SER A 202 -1.11 9.16 8.31
CA SER A 202 -0.62 9.96 7.18
C SER A 202 0.30 9.14 6.28
N LEU A 203 0.39 9.54 5.00
CA LEU A 203 1.36 8.95 4.09
C LEU A 203 2.78 9.10 4.64
N LEU A 204 3.10 10.27 5.21
CA LEU A 204 4.41 10.53 5.81
C LEU A 204 4.73 9.56 6.97
N SER A 205 3.82 9.38 7.91
CA SER A 205 4.08 8.50 9.07
C SER A 205 4.28 7.04 8.64
N ASN A 206 3.50 6.57 7.66
CA ASN A 206 3.64 5.21 7.15
C ASN A 206 4.91 5.03 6.31
N ALA A 207 5.29 6.03 5.50
CA ALA A 207 6.53 6.01 4.75
C ALA A 207 7.76 5.94 5.66
N LEU A 208 7.74 6.68 6.78
CA LEU A 208 8.83 6.62 7.78
C LEU A 208 8.84 5.27 8.51
N ALA A 209 7.67 4.72 8.86
CA ALA A 209 7.58 3.40 9.47
C ALA A 209 8.14 2.30 8.57
N MET A 210 7.89 2.36 7.26
CA MET A 210 8.43 1.41 6.28
C MET A 210 9.95 1.53 6.11
N GLN A 211 10.52 2.68 6.42
CA GLN A 211 11.95 2.96 6.35
C GLN A 211 12.63 2.94 7.73
N SER A 212 11.98 2.37 8.75
CA SER A 212 12.43 2.42 10.15
C SER A 212 13.87 1.94 10.35
N LEU A 213 14.31 0.92 9.60
CA LEU A 213 15.70 0.40 9.65
C LEU A 213 16.74 1.43 9.16
N HIS A 214 16.35 2.32 8.26
CA HIS A 214 17.22 3.38 7.74
C HIS A 214 17.09 4.68 8.54
N LEU A 215 15.99 4.82 9.30
CA LEU A 215 15.69 6.02 10.08
C LEU A 215 16.26 5.96 11.50
N VAL A 216 16.37 4.75 12.08
CA VAL A 216 16.85 4.59 13.45
C VAL A 216 18.31 5.05 13.57
N GLU A 217 18.57 5.89 14.55
CA GLU A 217 19.90 6.40 14.85
C GLU A 217 20.15 6.30 16.35
N VAL A 218 21.36 5.90 16.72
CA VAL A 218 21.81 5.81 18.12
C VAL A 218 22.92 6.82 18.30
N GLU A 219 22.73 7.78 19.21
CA GLU A 219 23.62 8.95 19.36
C GLU A 219 25.09 8.56 19.63
N GLU A 220 25.31 7.53 20.46
CA GLU A 220 26.64 7.03 20.80
C GLU A 220 27.29 6.19 19.69
N TYR A 221 26.51 5.71 18.74
CA TYR A 221 26.93 4.81 17.66
C TYR A 221 26.36 5.27 16.30
N PRO A 222 26.78 6.46 15.81
CA PRO A 222 26.23 7.02 14.57
C PRO A 222 26.52 6.13 13.37
N THR A 223 25.48 5.91 12.56
CA THR A 223 25.57 5.11 11.34
C THR A 223 26.41 5.81 10.26
N PRO A 224 26.99 5.05 9.30
CA PRO A 224 27.64 5.66 8.13
C PRO A 224 26.70 6.60 7.35
N GLN A 225 25.40 6.29 7.30
CA GLN A 225 24.37 7.12 6.66
C GLN A 225 24.23 8.47 7.38
N PHE A 226 24.21 8.47 8.70
CA PHE A 226 24.11 9.69 9.50
C PHE A 226 25.33 10.57 9.26
N LYS A 227 26.54 10.03 9.43
CA LYS A 227 27.80 10.75 9.18
C LYS A 227 27.84 11.34 7.77
N TRP A 228 27.54 10.51 6.78
CA TRP A 228 27.51 10.99 5.39
C TRP A 228 26.51 12.14 5.21
N THR A 229 25.29 12.02 5.75
CA THR A 229 24.22 13.02 5.57
C THR A 229 24.58 14.38 6.18
N PHE A 230 25.20 14.40 7.36
CA PHE A 230 25.44 15.63 8.10
C PHE A 230 26.88 16.16 7.99
N GLU A 231 27.83 15.35 7.59
CA GLU A 231 29.25 15.72 7.48
C GLU A 231 29.73 15.80 6.02
N GLU A 232 29.48 14.77 5.19
CA GLU A 232 30.03 14.68 3.84
C GLU A 232 29.12 15.35 2.80
N LYS A 233 27.80 15.12 2.83
CA LYS A 233 26.84 15.69 1.86
C LYS A 233 26.93 17.21 1.78
N PRO A 234 26.97 17.99 2.87
CA PRO A 234 27.12 19.45 2.80
C PRO A 234 28.42 19.90 2.09
N VAL A 235 29.50 19.14 2.21
CA VAL A 235 30.75 19.44 1.52
C VAL A 235 30.59 19.22 0.01
N LEU A 236 29.96 18.11 -0.41
CA LEU A 236 29.67 17.84 -1.79
C LEU A 236 28.76 18.93 -2.40
N GLU A 237 27.71 19.33 -1.69
CA GLU A 237 26.81 20.40 -2.13
C GLU A 237 27.55 21.74 -2.29
N SER A 238 28.40 22.10 -1.35
CA SER A 238 29.19 23.35 -1.39
C SER A 238 30.25 23.35 -2.49
N SER A 239 30.76 22.18 -2.89
CA SER A 239 31.71 22.04 -4.00
C SER A 239 31.05 22.06 -5.39
N GLY A 240 29.71 22.12 -5.44
CA GLY A 240 28.96 22.10 -6.69
C GLY A 240 28.82 20.74 -7.33
N ALA A 241 28.93 19.65 -6.53
CA ALA A 241 28.72 18.29 -7.00
C ALA A 241 27.28 18.14 -7.56
N SER A 242 27.13 17.38 -8.64
CA SER A 242 25.82 17.07 -9.19
C SER A 242 25.02 16.17 -8.24
N PHE A 243 23.70 16.17 -8.35
CA PHE A 243 22.85 15.27 -7.55
C PHE A 243 23.16 13.80 -7.84
N GLU A 244 23.58 13.46 -9.06
CA GLU A 244 24.05 12.12 -9.43
C GLU A 244 25.32 11.73 -8.67
N ASP A 245 26.29 12.63 -8.53
CA ASP A 245 27.51 12.41 -7.74
C ASP A 245 27.18 12.22 -6.26
N ILE A 246 26.26 13.04 -5.73
CA ILE A 246 25.78 12.95 -4.34
C ILE A 246 25.11 11.60 -4.10
N MET A 247 24.22 11.14 -4.97
CA MET A 247 23.56 9.84 -4.87
C MET A 247 24.56 8.68 -4.99
N SER A 248 25.54 8.78 -5.88
CA SER A 248 26.58 7.78 -6.06
C SER A 248 27.46 7.65 -4.81
N SER A 249 27.86 8.80 -4.23
CA SER A 249 28.61 8.83 -2.97
C SER A 249 27.80 8.21 -1.82
N TYR A 250 26.51 8.54 -1.67
CA TYR A 250 25.64 7.93 -0.67
C TYR A 250 25.62 6.41 -0.79
N LYS A 251 25.40 5.92 -2.02
CA LYS A 251 25.30 4.49 -2.30
C LYS A 251 26.61 3.75 -1.99
N GLU A 252 27.77 4.35 -2.29
CA GLU A 252 29.07 3.76 -1.99
C GLU A 252 29.30 3.62 -0.48
N LYS A 253 28.92 4.62 0.30
CA LYS A 253 29.13 4.67 1.76
C LYS A 253 28.13 3.83 2.57
N THR A 254 26.95 3.58 2.03
CA THR A 254 25.85 3.01 2.82
C THR A 254 25.56 1.55 2.55
N ARG A 255 26.11 0.95 1.49
CA ARG A 255 25.89 -0.45 1.15
C ARG A 255 26.74 -1.40 1.96
N HIS A 256 26.09 -2.36 2.63
CA HIS A 256 26.80 -3.45 3.30
C HIS A 256 27.37 -4.44 2.28
N PRO A 257 28.67 -4.78 2.33
CA PRO A 257 29.35 -5.59 1.31
C PRO A 257 28.74 -6.97 1.03
N LEU A 258 28.15 -7.64 2.03
CA LEU A 258 27.55 -8.98 1.86
C LEU A 258 26.25 -8.97 1.06
N TYR A 259 25.38 -7.97 1.24
CA TYR A 259 24.10 -7.91 0.57
C TYR A 259 24.20 -7.82 -0.95
N HIS A 260 25.32 -7.35 -1.46
CA HIS A 260 25.57 -7.29 -2.90
C HIS A 260 25.62 -8.64 -3.60
N CYS A 261 25.87 -9.74 -2.87
CA CYS A 261 25.97 -11.08 -3.45
C CYS A 261 24.81 -11.97 -3.04
N TYR A 262 24.43 -11.95 -1.76
CA TYR A 262 23.56 -12.95 -1.17
C TYR A 262 22.07 -12.53 -1.11
N TYR A 263 21.80 -11.24 -1.33
CA TYR A 263 20.44 -10.69 -1.29
C TYR A 263 20.23 -9.75 -2.46
N ARG A 264 20.01 -10.32 -3.66
CA ARG A 264 19.80 -9.55 -4.89
C ARG A 264 19.26 -10.42 -6.04
N ALA A 265 18.91 -9.76 -7.14
CA ALA A 265 18.56 -10.40 -8.40
C ALA A 265 19.80 -10.69 -9.26
N TYR A 266 19.75 -11.77 -10.03
CA TYR A 266 20.75 -12.15 -11.02
C TYR A 266 20.10 -12.50 -12.36
N MET A 267 20.76 -12.12 -13.45
CA MET A 267 20.43 -12.65 -14.77
C MET A 267 20.87 -14.11 -14.87
N THR A 268 20.02 -14.94 -15.44
CA THR A 268 20.33 -16.34 -15.78
C THR A 268 20.53 -16.47 -17.28
N LYS A 269 20.76 -17.69 -17.79
CA LYS A 269 20.91 -17.93 -19.23
C LYS A 269 19.65 -17.56 -20.02
N ASP A 270 18.47 -17.69 -19.43
CA ASP A 270 17.16 -17.60 -20.08
C ASP A 270 16.13 -16.75 -19.35
N GLY A 271 16.54 -16.02 -18.31
CA GLY A 271 15.64 -15.17 -17.52
C GLY A 271 16.34 -14.48 -16.37
N GLY A 272 15.74 -14.51 -15.18
CA GLY A 272 16.30 -13.95 -13.96
C GLY A 272 15.83 -14.67 -12.71
N ILE A 273 16.62 -14.55 -11.65
CA ILE A 273 16.36 -15.16 -10.35
C ILE A 273 16.60 -14.15 -9.23
N ASN A 274 15.74 -14.15 -8.23
CA ASN A 274 15.98 -13.49 -6.95
C ASN A 274 16.59 -14.47 -5.97
N LEU A 275 17.64 -14.02 -5.27
CA LEU A 275 18.31 -14.74 -4.21
C LEU A 275 18.05 -14.00 -2.88
N GLY A 276 17.57 -14.74 -1.88
CA GLY A 276 17.23 -14.21 -0.56
C GLY A 276 18.00 -14.90 0.58
N THR A 277 19.30 -15.07 0.42
CA THR A 277 20.17 -15.89 1.28
C THR A 277 20.71 -15.04 2.44
N LEU A 278 19.95 -14.91 3.52
CA LEU A 278 20.35 -14.11 4.70
C LEU A 278 21.07 -14.93 5.77
N ALA A 279 20.63 -16.17 6.02
CA ALA A 279 21.20 -17.03 7.04
C ALA A 279 22.60 -17.58 6.62
N ASP A 280 23.55 -17.61 7.56
CA ASP A 280 24.95 -17.99 7.26
C ASP A 280 25.05 -19.42 6.72
N HIS A 281 24.32 -20.37 7.29
CA HIS A 281 24.30 -21.74 6.78
C HIS A 281 23.78 -21.86 5.33
N ALA A 282 22.87 -20.96 4.91
CA ALA A 282 22.39 -20.94 3.53
C ALA A 282 23.43 -20.29 2.59
N LYS A 283 24.17 -19.27 3.08
CA LYS A 283 25.30 -18.68 2.34
C LYS A 283 26.43 -19.73 2.13
N GLU A 284 26.77 -20.51 3.17
CA GLU A 284 27.72 -21.58 3.08
C GLU A 284 27.33 -22.64 2.03
N ARG A 285 26.08 -23.12 2.08
CA ARG A 285 25.54 -24.06 1.07
C ARG A 285 25.59 -23.49 -0.35
N LEU A 286 25.36 -22.19 -0.51
CA LEU A 286 25.41 -21.54 -1.81
C LEU A 286 26.83 -21.50 -2.37
N ILE A 287 27.82 -21.05 -1.57
CA ILE A 287 29.23 -21.02 -2.04
C ILE A 287 29.77 -22.39 -2.30
N ASP A 288 29.37 -23.41 -1.53
CA ASP A 288 29.72 -24.82 -1.78
C ASP A 288 29.12 -25.32 -3.10
N TYR A 289 27.85 -25.04 -3.36
CA TYR A 289 27.21 -25.36 -4.64
C TYR A 289 27.87 -24.66 -5.83
N MET A 290 28.31 -23.42 -5.63
CA MET A 290 29.01 -22.65 -6.65
C MET A 290 30.50 -23.10 -6.83
N GLY A 291 31.05 -23.86 -5.91
CA GLY A 291 32.45 -24.25 -5.91
C GLY A 291 33.40 -23.07 -5.69
N ILE A 292 32.99 -22.06 -4.92
CA ILE A 292 33.79 -20.87 -4.66
C ILE A 292 34.13 -20.74 -3.17
N ASN A 293 35.20 -20.03 -2.87
CA ASN A 293 35.54 -19.64 -1.51
C ASN A 293 35.23 -18.14 -1.32
N ASP A 294 34.39 -17.81 -0.32
CA ASP A 294 34.16 -16.45 0.10
C ASP A 294 34.65 -16.25 1.55
N PRO A 295 35.78 -15.56 1.74
CA PRO A 295 36.37 -15.37 3.06
C PRO A 295 35.44 -14.60 4.00
N ARG A 296 34.54 -13.75 3.49
CA ARG A 296 33.56 -12.97 4.28
C ARG A 296 32.53 -13.85 5.01
N ILE A 297 32.36 -15.11 4.54
CA ILE A 297 31.48 -16.09 5.17
C ILE A 297 32.27 -17.06 6.04
N ARG A 298 33.44 -17.46 5.59
CA ARG A 298 34.22 -18.52 6.27
C ARG A 298 35.12 -18.02 7.40
N ASP A 299 35.57 -16.75 7.34
CA ASP A 299 36.37 -16.13 8.40
C ASP A 299 35.50 -15.40 9.39
N LYS A 300 35.36 -15.93 10.60
CA LYS A 300 34.59 -15.32 11.69
C LYS A 300 35.14 -13.97 12.17
N ASN A 301 36.39 -13.67 11.86
CA ASN A 301 37.05 -12.42 12.22
C ASN A 301 37.18 -11.45 11.06
N TYR A 302 36.44 -11.68 9.96
CA TYR A 302 36.55 -10.88 8.76
C TYR A 302 36.15 -9.42 9.04
N ASN A 303 37.05 -8.49 8.68
CA ASN A 303 36.77 -7.05 8.85
C ASN A 303 36.02 -6.51 7.63
N PHE A 304 34.68 -6.31 7.80
CA PHE A 304 33.81 -5.79 6.77
C PHE A 304 33.99 -4.29 6.45
N GLU A 305 34.66 -3.54 7.32
CA GLU A 305 34.90 -2.10 7.12
C GLU A 305 36.21 -1.82 6.35
N SER A 306 36.98 -2.84 6.07
CA SER A 306 38.28 -2.71 5.35
C SER A 306 38.06 -2.43 3.85
N ASP A 307 39.03 -1.75 3.24
CA ASP A 307 39.07 -1.58 1.78
C ASP A 307 39.21 -2.91 1.04
N GLU A 308 39.78 -3.93 1.69
CA GLU A 308 39.85 -5.29 1.16
C GLU A 308 38.47 -5.93 1.09
N ALA A 309 37.57 -5.65 2.03
CA ALA A 309 36.19 -6.13 2.00
C ALA A 309 35.41 -5.59 0.79
N LYS A 310 35.61 -4.33 0.42
CA LYS A 310 35.01 -3.73 -0.78
C LYS A 310 35.51 -4.44 -2.06
N LYS A 311 36.83 -4.62 -2.20
CA LYS A 311 37.46 -5.33 -3.35
C LYS A 311 36.96 -6.77 -3.44
N THR A 312 36.93 -7.48 -2.30
CA THR A 312 36.39 -8.84 -2.24
C THR A 312 34.93 -8.89 -2.67
N SER A 313 34.12 -7.91 -2.25
CA SER A 313 32.73 -7.80 -2.66
C SER A 313 32.56 -7.67 -4.18
N GLU A 314 33.36 -6.82 -4.81
CA GLU A 314 33.34 -6.66 -6.27
C GLU A 314 33.73 -7.94 -7.02
N ILE A 315 34.78 -8.64 -6.53
CA ILE A 315 35.21 -9.92 -7.10
C ILE A 315 34.10 -10.97 -6.97
N MET A 316 33.45 -11.04 -5.80
CA MET A 316 32.40 -12.02 -5.56
C MET A 316 31.13 -11.69 -6.40
N ILE A 317 30.77 -10.44 -6.55
CA ILE A 317 29.64 -10.04 -7.43
C ILE A 317 29.88 -10.61 -8.84
N LYS A 318 31.07 -10.41 -9.41
CA LYS A 318 31.41 -10.93 -10.76
C LYS A 318 31.34 -12.44 -10.84
N LYS A 319 31.86 -13.17 -9.81
CA LYS A 319 31.76 -14.63 -9.75
C LYS A 319 30.33 -15.12 -9.70
N PHE A 320 29.48 -14.49 -8.89
CA PHE A 320 28.04 -14.81 -8.80
C PHE A 320 27.34 -14.54 -10.13
N GLU A 321 27.56 -13.38 -10.73
CA GLU A 321 26.96 -13.02 -12.01
C GLU A 321 27.31 -14.01 -13.12
N LEU A 322 28.58 -14.41 -13.23
CA LEU A 322 29.03 -15.40 -14.20
C LEU A 322 28.41 -16.78 -13.93
N PHE A 323 28.36 -17.22 -12.67
CA PHE A 323 27.76 -18.49 -12.28
C PHE A 323 26.29 -18.56 -12.65
N PHE A 324 25.50 -17.56 -12.22
CA PHE A 324 24.05 -17.54 -12.49
C PHE A 324 23.76 -17.42 -13.99
N LYS A 325 24.51 -16.59 -14.71
CA LYS A 325 24.31 -16.40 -16.16
C LYS A 325 24.68 -17.66 -16.97
N SER A 326 25.48 -18.57 -16.42
CA SER A 326 25.87 -19.82 -17.11
C SER A 326 24.80 -20.90 -17.09
N LYS A 327 23.76 -20.78 -16.27
CA LYS A 327 22.75 -21.81 -16.02
C LYS A 327 21.33 -21.32 -16.35
N THR A 328 20.42 -22.26 -16.65
CA THR A 328 19.00 -21.92 -16.86
C THR A 328 18.33 -21.59 -15.53
N THR A 329 17.30 -20.77 -15.58
CA THR A 329 16.48 -20.41 -14.41
C THR A 329 15.91 -21.68 -13.75
N LYS A 330 15.39 -22.60 -14.56
CA LYS A 330 14.82 -23.88 -14.09
C LYS A 330 15.84 -24.72 -13.32
N ASP A 331 17.04 -24.93 -13.88
CA ASP A 331 18.07 -25.72 -13.22
C ASP A 331 18.52 -25.07 -11.91
N LEU A 332 18.66 -23.74 -11.89
CA LEU A 332 19.04 -23.01 -10.69
C LEU A 332 17.98 -23.17 -9.59
N ILE A 333 16.71 -22.92 -9.90
CA ILE A 333 15.63 -23.04 -8.92
C ILE A 333 15.59 -24.45 -8.33
N GLN A 334 15.65 -25.50 -9.16
CA GLN A 334 15.67 -26.88 -8.69
C GLN A 334 16.85 -27.13 -7.74
N ASN A 335 18.07 -26.86 -8.21
CA ASN A 335 19.28 -27.15 -7.44
C ASN A 335 19.41 -26.34 -6.14
N LEU A 336 18.94 -25.08 -6.13
CA LEU A 336 18.98 -24.23 -4.95
C LEU A 336 17.92 -24.66 -3.92
N ARG A 337 16.71 -25.00 -4.35
CA ARG A 337 15.65 -25.51 -3.46
C ARG A 337 16.02 -26.85 -2.83
N GLU A 338 16.61 -27.78 -3.58
CA GLU A 338 17.11 -29.07 -3.05
C GLU A 338 18.16 -28.88 -1.94
N ARG A 339 18.83 -27.74 -1.92
CA ARG A 339 19.82 -27.35 -0.91
C ARG A 339 19.25 -26.40 0.16
N ASP A 340 17.94 -26.22 0.18
CA ASP A 340 17.26 -25.30 1.10
C ASP A 340 17.89 -23.87 1.05
N ILE A 341 18.11 -23.37 -0.17
CA ILE A 341 18.59 -22.00 -0.44
C ILE A 341 17.40 -21.19 -0.98
N PRO A 342 16.99 -20.14 -0.28
CA PRO A 342 15.84 -19.31 -0.69
C PRO A 342 16.10 -18.60 -2.02
N CYS A 343 15.27 -18.92 -3.02
CA CYS A 343 15.33 -18.32 -4.34
C CYS A 343 13.99 -18.43 -5.08
N GLU A 344 13.72 -17.47 -5.96
CA GLU A 344 12.55 -17.50 -6.85
C GLU A 344 12.88 -16.92 -8.22
N PRO A 345 12.22 -17.39 -9.31
CA PRO A 345 12.37 -16.77 -10.62
C PRO A 345 11.76 -15.37 -10.61
N ILE A 346 12.31 -14.47 -11.41
CA ILE A 346 11.69 -13.17 -11.67
C ILE A 346 10.50 -13.40 -12.62
N LYS A 347 9.28 -13.23 -12.10
CA LYS A 347 8.04 -13.37 -12.86
C LYS A 347 7.47 -12.01 -13.27
N PHE A 348 6.72 -11.97 -14.36
CA PHE A 348 5.83 -10.86 -14.66
C PHE A 348 4.50 -11.03 -13.91
N ILE A 349 3.93 -9.93 -13.40
CA ILE A 349 2.74 -9.98 -12.53
C ILE A 349 1.55 -10.75 -13.15
N LYS A 350 1.39 -10.73 -14.48
CA LYS A 350 0.29 -11.42 -15.15
C LYS A 350 0.46 -12.95 -15.21
N GLU A 351 1.66 -13.46 -15.02
CA GLU A 351 1.91 -14.90 -14.92
C GLU A 351 1.28 -15.49 -13.67
N LEU A 352 1.12 -14.68 -12.61
CA LEU A 352 0.47 -15.11 -11.36
C LEU A 352 -1.03 -15.40 -11.54
N LEU A 353 -1.67 -14.92 -12.61
CA LEU A 353 -3.07 -15.24 -12.87
C LEU A 353 -3.33 -16.74 -13.13
N GLY A 354 -2.28 -17.51 -13.43
CA GLY A 354 -2.29 -18.96 -13.57
C GLY A 354 -1.39 -19.70 -12.57
N ASP A 355 -0.85 -19.00 -11.57
CA ASP A 355 0.01 -19.61 -10.57
C ASP A 355 -0.80 -20.44 -9.57
N GLN A 356 -0.49 -21.75 -9.47
CA GLN A 356 -1.25 -22.68 -8.65
C GLN A 356 -1.24 -22.29 -7.16
N GLN A 357 -0.10 -21.82 -6.64
CA GLN A 357 0.02 -21.39 -5.24
C GLN A 357 -0.91 -20.20 -4.94
N ALA A 358 -1.03 -19.26 -5.88
CA ALA A 358 -1.90 -18.10 -5.73
C ALA A 358 -3.39 -18.48 -5.85
N LEU A 359 -3.71 -19.42 -6.74
CA LEU A 359 -5.09 -19.89 -6.95
C LEU A 359 -5.59 -20.73 -5.78
N ASP A 360 -4.80 -21.69 -5.30
CA ASP A 360 -5.16 -22.58 -4.19
C ASP A 360 -5.38 -21.83 -2.85
N ASN A 361 -4.77 -20.66 -2.72
CA ASN A 361 -4.93 -19.81 -1.54
C ASN A 361 -5.95 -18.67 -1.75
N ASN A 362 -6.71 -18.66 -2.82
CA ASN A 362 -7.62 -17.54 -3.15
C ASN A 362 -6.93 -16.15 -3.18
N TYR A 363 -5.62 -16.11 -3.44
CA TYR A 363 -4.90 -14.84 -3.62
C TYR A 363 -5.20 -14.20 -4.98
N ILE A 364 -5.72 -15.00 -5.91
CA ILE A 364 -6.32 -14.55 -7.18
C ILE A 364 -7.75 -15.07 -7.23
N ILE A 365 -8.71 -14.17 -7.37
CA ILE A 365 -10.14 -14.48 -7.41
C ILE A 365 -10.79 -14.04 -8.72
N ASP A 366 -11.83 -14.76 -9.13
CA ASP A 366 -12.67 -14.43 -10.27
C ASP A 366 -13.91 -13.66 -9.82
N LEU A 367 -14.15 -12.50 -10.40
CA LEU A 367 -15.28 -11.64 -10.08
C LEU A 367 -16.15 -11.38 -11.30
N LYS A 368 -17.46 -11.22 -11.08
CA LYS A 368 -18.43 -10.79 -12.09
C LYS A 368 -18.99 -9.44 -11.67
N HIS A 369 -18.75 -8.43 -12.50
CA HIS A 369 -19.26 -7.08 -12.28
C HIS A 369 -20.76 -6.98 -12.65
N SER A 370 -21.50 -6.08 -12.00
CA SER A 370 -22.92 -5.84 -12.29
C SER A 370 -23.18 -5.45 -13.76
N ASN A 371 -22.23 -4.80 -14.42
CA ASN A 371 -22.26 -4.49 -15.85
C ASN A 371 -21.97 -5.71 -16.78
N GLY A 372 -21.85 -6.92 -16.22
CA GLY A 372 -21.79 -8.17 -16.96
C GLY A 372 -20.40 -8.68 -17.33
N PHE A 373 -19.34 -7.89 -17.23
CA PHE A 373 -17.97 -8.37 -17.51
C PHE A 373 -17.39 -9.17 -16.33
N ARG A 374 -16.45 -10.05 -16.65
CA ARG A 374 -15.69 -10.83 -15.65
C ARG A 374 -14.26 -10.34 -15.59
N TYR A 375 -13.67 -10.39 -14.39
CA TYR A 375 -12.28 -10.02 -14.20
C TYR A 375 -11.64 -10.81 -13.06
N LYS A 376 -10.31 -10.98 -13.15
CA LYS A 376 -9.50 -11.52 -12.06
C LYS A 376 -8.90 -10.37 -11.26
N SER A 377 -8.88 -10.54 -9.95
CA SER A 377 -8.30 -9.55 -9.01
C SER A 377 -7.52 -10.26 -7.93
N ALA A 378 -6.68 -9.51 -7.21
CA ALA A 378 -6.14 -10.01 -5.96
C ALA A 378 -7.27 -10.31 -4.97
N GLY A 379 -7.16 -11.40 -4.24
CA GLY A 379 -8.09 -11.82 -3.19
C GLY A 379 -7.96 -10.99 -1.91
N PRO A 380 -8.71 -11.35 -0.87
CA PRO A 380 -8.59 -10.72 0.45
C PRO A 380 -7.20 -10.88 1.03
N VAL A 381 -6.73 -9.84 1.70
CA VAL A 381 -5.42 -9.85 2.38
C VAL A 381 -5.44 -10.55 3.73
N LEU A 382 -6.63 -10.72 4.32
CA LEU A 382 -6.90 -11.49 5.51
C LEU A 382 -8.00 -12.51 5.19
N GLN A 383 -7.80 -13.75 5.58
CA GLN A 383 -8.75 -14.83 5.38
C GLN A 383 -9.01 -15.51 6.73
N PHE A 384 -10.27 -15.67 7.08
CA PHE A 384 -10.68 -16.43 8.24
C PHE A 384 -10.85 -17.89 7.82
N THR A 385 -9.93 -18.75 8.22
CA THR A 385 -9.84 -20.15 7.73
C THR A 385 -11.01 -21.02 8.12
N GLU A 386 -11.83 -20.59 9.06
CA GLU A 386 -13.02 -21.29 9.57
C GLU A 386 -14.30 -20.86 8.84
N ASP A 387 -14.24 -19.76 8.10
CA ASP A 387 -15.36 -19.21 7.33
C ASP A 387 -15.27 -19.65 5.86
N ASP A 388 -16.39 -19.99 5.23
CA ASP A 388 -16.43 -20.22 3.78
C ASP A 388 -16.50 -18.88 3.03
N ASP A 389 -15.34 -18.25 2.86
CA ASP A 389 -15.18 -16.94 2.25
C ASP A 389 -15.23 -16.95 0.70
N SER A 390 -15.79 -17.99 0.09
CA SER A 390 -15.78 -18.16 -1.39
C SER A 390 -16.68 -17.18 -2.16
N ASN A 391 -17.50 -16.39 -1.50
CA ASN A 391 -18.52 -15.53 -2.13
C ASN A 391 -18.08 -14.06 -2.19
N PHE A 392 -17.07 -13.75 -3.02
CA PHE A 392 -16.56 -12.40 -3.18
C PHE A 392 -17.50 -11.52 -4.01
N ILE A 393 -17.77 -10.32 -3.52
CA ILE A 393 -18.61 -9.31 -4.19
C ILE A 393 -17.69 -8.38 -5.01
N SER A 394 -18.04 -8.11 -6.26
CA SER A 394 -17.28 -7.18 -7.10
C SER A 394 -17.37 -5.74 -6.60
N SER A 395 -16.60 -4.84 -7.20
CA SER A 395 -16.77 -3.40 -7.02
C SER A 395 -18.13 -2.95 -7.56
N PRO A 396 -18.75 -1.91 -7.00
CA PRO A 396 -20.03 -1.40 -7.48
C PRO A 396 -19.89 -0.51 -8.71
N SER A 397 -20.90 -0.51 -9.58
CA SER A 397 -21.10 0.56 -10.55
C SER A 397 -21.39 1.91 -9.87
N LEU A 398 -21.16 3.02 -10.58
CA LEU A 398 -21.37 4.35 -10.02
C LEU A 398 -22.82 4.57 -9.60
N GLY A 399 -23.04 4.78 -8.29
CA GLY A 399 -24.37 5.02 -7.72
C GLY A 399 -25.27 3.78 -7.64
N GLU A 400 -24.73 2.58 -7.90
CA GLU A 400 -25.49 1.32 -7.94
C GLU A 400 -26.42 1.11 -6.74
N HIS A 401 -25.99 1.52 -5.57
CA HIS A 401 -26.73 1.27 -4.33
C HIS A 401 -27.40 2.56 -3.75
N THR A 402 -27.44 3.65 -4.52
CA THR A 402 -27.92 4.95 -4.01
C THR A 402 -29.36 4.83 -3.47
N GLU A 403 -30.30 4.29 -4.23
CA GLU A 403 -31.71 4.19 -3.81
C GLU A 403 -31.91 3.20 -2.65
N GLU A 404 -31.20 2.07 -2.70
CA GLU A 404 -31.23 1.06 -1.65
C GLU A 404 -30.78 1.65 -0.30
N ILE A 405 -29.61 2.29 -0.28
CA ILE A 405 -29.06 2.92 0.93
C ILE A 405 -29.98 4.00 1.46
N LEU A 406 -30.55 4.84 0.58
CA LEU A 406 -31.48 5.88 1.00
C LEU A 406 -32.77 5.31 1.60
N SER A 407 -33.26 4.21 1.05
CA SER A 407 -34.45 3.51 1.60
C SER A 407 -34.15 2.92 2.97
N GLU A 408 -32.98 2.29 3.16
CA GLU A 408 -32.53 1.74 4.45
C GLU A 408 -32.46 2.81 5.56
N ILE A 409 -32.04 4.03 5.23
CA ILE A 409 -31.97 5.13 6.21
C ILE A 409 -33.25 5.93 6.33
N GLY A 410 -34.39 5.41 5.79
CA GLY A 410 -35.72 5.88 6.06
C GLY A 410 -36.29 6.88 5.06
N PHE A 411 -35.71 7.09 3.89
CA PHE A 411 -36.29 7.94 2.86
C PHE A 411 -37.32 7.18 2.03
N THR A 412 -38.49 7.83 1.79
CA THR A 412 -39.52 7.25 0.92
C THR A 412 -39.15 7.36 -0.55
N LYS A 413 -39.78 6.53 -1.39
CA LYS A 413 -39.55 6.54 -2.85
C LYS A 413 -39.82 7.93 -3.47
N GLU A 414 -40.84 8.62 -3.01
CA GLU A 414 -41.20 9.99 -3.44
C GLU A 414 -40.07 10.97 -3.11
N LYS A 415 -39.50 10.85 -1.90
CA LYS A 415 -38.39 11.71 -1.47
C LYS A 415 -37.11 11.42 -2.27
N ILE A 416 -36.81 10.16 -2.51
CA ILE A 416 -35.66 9.72 -3.34
C ILE A 416 -35.81 10.25 -4.76
N LYS A 417 -37.01 10.13 -5.36
CA LYS A 417 -37.30 10.71 -6.67
C LYS A 417 -37.04 12.21 -6.70
N LYS A 418 -37.51 12.93 -5.68
CA LYS A 418 -37.29 14.39 -5.56
C LYS A 418 -35.80 14.75 -5.47
N PHE A 419 -34.98 13.92 -4.81
CA PHE A 419 -33.53 14.12 -4.76
C PHE A 419 -32.89 13.90 -6.14
N LYS A 420 -33.35 12.95 -6.93
CA LYS A 420 -32.92 12.75 -8.32
C LYS A 420 -33.31 13.92 -9.22
N ASP A 421 -34.60 14.37 -9.17
CA ASP A 421 -35.12 15.49 -9.95
C ASP A 421 -34.34 16.79 -9.67
N LEU A 422 -33.77 16.92 -8.48
CA LEU A 422 -32.92 18.04 -8.06
C LEU A 422 -31.44 17.81 -8.33
N GLU A 423 -31.08 16.69 -8.97
CA GLU A 423 -29.70 16.28 -9.22
C GLU A 423 -28.82 16.28 -7.96
N ILE A 424 -29.38 15.90 -6.82
CA ILE A 424 -28.64 15.75 -5.56
C ILE A 424 -27.97 14.38 -5.53
N ILE A 425 -28.62 13.39 -6.10
CA ILE A 425 -28.16 12.01 -6.22
C ILE A 425 -28.26 11.57 -7.69
N LYS A 426 -27.55 10.47 -8.01
CA LYS A 426 -27.61 9.83 -9.32
C LYS A 426 -28.26 8.47 -9.23
#